data_80fc050f106737956a64f080dc45cf21
#
_entry.id   80fc050f106737956a64f080dc45cf21
#
_cell.length_a   1.000
_cell.length_b   1.000
_cell.length_c   1.000
_cell.angle_alpha   90.00
_cell.angle_beta   90.00
_cell.angle_gamma   90.00
#
_symmetry.space_group_name_H-M   'P 1'
#
loop_
_entity.id
_entity.type
_entity.pdbx_description
1 polymer ?
#
loop_
_entity_poly.entity_id
_entity_poly.type
_entity_poly.pdbx_seq_one_letter_code
_entity_poly.pdbx_strand_id
1 'polypeptide(L)'
;IVFLSCFIQMFPITGFAVWPIYVLGLRTLGNLSNGEAGWVSGSFYIGYVIATPFLVSMTDTFDARKLYCFSSLLGCLGLLLFSFFASNVINASIYWGLVGAGLAGTYMPGLQILNSRLNKISREKYVAVYTSFFGLGVAFSFSLFGFIKSYEISWEEAFLFASIILFISAFPLLLFSGEEIEERERRPYQGIIKVIIPIFTTFKNKKALPFILGYGGHTYELFGFRSWTFPCILFLSNYFNTKVSDAFIANCI
;
A
#
# COMPACT_ATOMS: atom_id res chain seq x y z
N ILE A 1 2.67 -19.92 11.43
CA ILE A 1 3.30 -18.86 10.65
C ILE A 1 2.42 -18.34 9.54
N VAL A 2 1.82 -19.22 8.71
CA VAL A 2 1.00 -18.81 7.57
C VAL A 2 -0.08 -17.80 7.97
N PHE A 3 -0.89 -18.16 8.97
CA PHE A 3 -1.98 -17.29 9.45
C PHE A 3 -1.44 -15.95 9.95
N LEU A 4 -0.34 -15.96 10.72
CA LEU A 4 0.29 -14.74 11.23
C LEU A 4 0.79 -13.84 10.09
N SER A 5 1.52 -14.41 9.12
CA SER A 5 2.02 -13.63 7.97
C SER A 5 0.89 -13.06 7.10
N CYS A 6 -0.17 -13.85 6.87
CA CYS A 6 -1.34 -13.39 6.14
C CYS A 6 -2.07 -12.27 6.89
N PHE A 7 -2.28 -12.44 8.19
CA PHE A 7 -2.97 -11.45 9.03
C PHE A 7 -2.17 -10.14 9.12
N ILE A 8 -0.86 -10.23 9.37
CA ILE A 8 0.00 -9.04 9.45
C ILE A 8 0.04 -8.28 8.12
N GLN A 9 -0.07 -8.96 6.96
CA GLN A 9 -0.10 -8.34 5.65
C GLN A 9 -1.29 -7.38 5.43
N MET A 10 -2.37 -7.52 6.19
CA MET A 10 -3.52 -6.62 6.09
C MET A 10 -3.21 -5.21 6.59
N PHE A 11 -2.31 -5.07 7.57
CA PHE A 11 -2.10 -3.79 8.24
C PHE A 11 -1.37 -2.73 7.42
N PRO A 12 -0.31 -3.03 6.65
CA PRO A 12 0.35 -2.03 5.81
C PRO A 12 -0.56 -1.37 4.78
N ILE A 13 -1.56 -2.10 4.29
CA ILE A 13 -2.52 -1.55 3.31
C ILE A 13 -3.66 -0.78 3.99
N THR A 14 -3.81 -0.90 5.33
CA THR A 14 -4.91 -0.23 6.04
C THR A 14 -4.88 1.29 5.89
N GLY A 15 -3.71 1.92 5.77
CA GLY A 15 -3.58 3.36 5.50
C GLY A 15 -4.05 3.80 4.10
N PHE A 16 -4.26 2.87 3.16
CA PHE A 16 -4.58 3.19 1.78
C PHE A 16 -5.91 3.96 1.62
N ALA A 17 -6.96 3.55 2.33
CA ALA A 17 -8.29 4.11 2.16
C ALA A 17 -8.48 5.49 2.80
N VAL A 18 -7.54 5.94 3.64
CA VAL A 18 -7.67 7.26 4.31
C VAL A 18 -7.77 8.38 3.26
N TRP A 19 -6.89 8.35 2.24
CA TRP A 19 -6.93 9.37 1.19
C TRP A 19 -8.26 9.40 0.42
N PRO A 20 -8.73 8.33 -0.26
CA PRO A 20 -9.97 8.38 -1.03
C PRO A 20 -11.21 8.71 -0.19
N ILE A 21 -11.23 8.33 1.09
CA ILE A 21 -12.35 8.62 1.99
C ILE A 21 -12.38 10.09 2.42
N TYR A 22 -11.22 10.70 2.64
CA TYR A 22 -11.12 12.07 3.14
C TYR A 22 -10.81 13.12 2.09
N VAL A 23 -10.55 12.75 0.82
CA VAL A 23 -10.11 13.67 -0.23
C VAL A 23 -11.06 14.86 -0.45
N LEU A 24 -12.36 14.69 -0.31
CA LEU A 24 -13.32 15.78 -0.45
C LEU A 24 -13.24 16.78 0.73
N GLY A 25 -12.95 16.30 1.94
CA GLY A 25 -12.69 17.15 3.11
C GLY A 25 -11.33 17.83 3.04
N LEU A 26 -10.33 17.17 2.45
CA LEU A 26 -8.98 17.69 2.23
C LEU A 26 -8.93 18.84 1.22
N ARG A 27 -10.00 19.09 0.45
CA ARG A 27 -10.11 20.28 -0.41
C ARG A 27 -10.00 21.60 0.37
N THR A 28 -10.31 21.57 1.65
CA THR A 28 -10.11 22.71 2.56
C THR A 28 -8.63 22.99 2.85
N LEU A 29 -7.73 22.02 2.62
CA LEU A 29 -6.29 22.18 2.62
C LEU A 29 -5.86 23.06 1.44
N GLY A 30 -5.89 24.40 1.61
CA GLY A 30 -5.40 25.34 0.62
C GLY A 30 -6.21 25.43 -0.69
N ASN A 31 -7.51 25.09 -0.68
CA ASN A 31 -8.38 25.12 -1.88
C ASN A 31 -7.90 24.20 -3.02
N LEU A 32 -7.57 22.94 -2.74
CA LEU A 32 -7.14 21.98 -3.74
C LEU A 32 -8.15 21.89 -4.91
N SER A 33 -7.68 22.14 -6.11
CA SER A 33 -8.42 21.82 -7.33
C SER A 33 -8.54 20.29 -7.52
N ASN A 34 -9.47 19.84 -8.35
CA ASN A 34 -9.62 18.42 -8.68
C ASN A 34 -8.34 17.82 -9.28
N GLY A 35 -7.62 18.61 -10.10
CA GLY A 35 -6.35 18.19 -10.69
C GLY A 35 -5.25 18.01 -9.65
N GLU A 36 -5.15 18.92 -8.68
CA GLU A 36 -4.19 18.83 -7.58
C GLU A 36 -4.49 17.65 -6.65
N ALA A 37 -5.76 17.40 -6.32
CA ALA A 37 -6.16 16.21 -5.58
C ALA A 37 -5.80 14.92 -6.33
N GLY A 38 -5.97 14.91 -7.68
CA GLY A 38 -5.51 13.83 -8.55
C GLY A 38 -4.00 13.64 -8.51
N TRP A 39 -3.24 14.72 -8.50
CA TRP A 39 -1.78 14.69 -8.41
C TRP A 39 -1.31 14.11 -7.07
N VAL A 40 -1.88 14.55 -5.95
CA VAL A 40 -1.58 13.97 -4.63
C VAL A 40 -1.94 12.50 -4.60
N SER A 41 -3.11 12.10 -5.11
CA SER A 41 -3.49 10.69 -5.22
C SER A 41 -2.46 9.89 -6.03
N GLY A 42 -2.01 10.42 -7.16
CA GLY A 42 -1.01 9.82 -8.03
C GLY A 42 0.37 9.68 -7.39
N SER A 43 0.74 10.59 -6.49
CA SER A 43 2.05 10.58 -5.83
C SER A 43 2.31 9.31 -5.01
N PHE A 44 1.27 8.72 -4.43
CA PHE A 44 1.35 7.41 -3.77
C PHE A 44 1.88 6.33 -4.72
N TYR A 45 1.30 6.25 -5.91
CA TYR A 45 1.71 5.24 -6.90
C TYR A 45 3.10 5.54 -7.47
N ILE A 46 3.46 6.81 -7.62
CA ILE A 46 4.81 7.22 -8.01
C ILE A 46 5.82 6.73 -6.98
N GLY A 47 5.56 7.00 -5.69
CA GLY A 47 6.41 6.52 -4.60
C GLY A 47 6.52 4.99 -4.57
N TYR A 48 5.40 4.29 -4.73
CA TYR A 48 5.35 2.83 -4.80
C TYR A 48 6.19 2.27 -5.97
N VAL A 49 6.00 2.80 -7.18
CA VAL A 49 6.69 2.34 -8.40
C VAL A 49 8.19 2.60 -8.32
N ILE A 50 8.59 3.77 -7.85
CA ILE A 50 10.01 4.11 -7.69
C ILE A 50 10.67 3.21 -6.63
N ALA A 51 10.03 3.00 -5.49
CA ALA A 51 10.62 2.25 -4.38
C ALA A 51 10.67 0.73 -4.63
N THR A 52 9.71 0.17 -5.37
CA THR A 52 9.57 -1.27 -5.60
C THR A 52 10.85 -1.95 -6.11
N PRO A 53 11.51 -1.50 -7.19
CA PRO A 53 12.71 -2.18 -7.71
C PRO A 53 13.84 -2.24 -6.68
N PHE A 54 13.98 -1.19 -5.88
CA PHE A 54 15.04 -1.10 -4.87
C PHE A 54 14.73 -1.98 -3.66
N LEU A 55 13.57 -1.79 -3.06
CA LEU A 55 13.18 -2.50 -1.84
C LEU A 55 13.02 -4.00 -2.09
N VAL A 56 12.49 -4.41 -3.24
CA VAL A 56 12.38 -5.83 -3.57
C VAL A 56 13.76 -6.45 -3.83
N SER A 57 14.66 -5.77 -4.55
CA SER A 57 16.02 -6.30 -4.77
C SER A 57 16.85 -6.37 -3.49
N MET A 58 16.61 -5.47 -2.54
CA MET A 58 17.27 -5.51 -1.23
C MET A 58 16.95 -6.77 -0.43
N THR A 59 15.85 -7.47 -0.72
CA THR A 59 15.55 -8.76 -0.08
C THR A 59 16.54 -9.88 -0.43
N ASP A 60 17.31 -9.72 -1.50
CA ASP A 60 18.37 -10.68 -1.87
C ASP A 60 19.62 -10.57 -0.96
N THR A 61 19.79 -9.39 -0.33
CA THR A 61 20.97 -9.06 0.48
C THR A 61 20.62 -8.97 1.97
N PHE A 62 19.51 -8.34 2.29
CA PHE A 62 19.09 -8.05 3.66
C PHE A 62 17.99 -9.01 4.12
N ASP A 63 17.87 -9.16 5.43
CA ASP A 63 16.76 -9.91 6.03
C ASP A 63 15.41 -9.26 5.69
N ALA A 64 14.54 -10.03 5.05
CA ALA A 64 13.23 -9.58 4.62
C ALA A 64 12.36 -9.02 5.77
N ARG A 65 12.57 -9.52 7.02
CA ARG A 65 11.87 -9.02 8.21
C ARG A 65 12.29 -7.60 8.57
N LYS A 66 13.61 -7.32 8.50
CA LYS A 66 14.15 -5.99 8.76
C LYS A 66 13.69 -5.00 7.67
N LEU A 67 13.66 -5.45 6.43
CA LEU A 67 13.20 -4.64 5.30
C LEU A 67 11.70 -4.33 5.40
N TYR A 68 10.89 -5.32 5.78
CA TYR A 68 9.46 -5.14 6.05
C TYR A 68 9.23 -4.10 7.16
N CYS A 69 9.96 -4.23 8.28
CA CYS A 69 9.87 -3.28 9.39
C CYS A 69 10.27 -1.86 8.95
N PHE A 70 11.41 -1.71 8.29
CA PHE A 70 11.87 -0.42 7.76
C PHE A 70 10.82 0.21 6.84
N SER A 71 10.25 -0.57 5.92
CA SER A 71 9.27 -0.08 4.96
C SER A 71 7.95 0.30 5.63
N SER A 72 7.50 -0.47 6.62
CA SER A 72 6.33 -0.11 7.43
C SER A 72 6.56 1.18 8.22
N LEU A 73 7.74 1.37 8.79
CA LEU A 73 8.10 2.61 9.49
C LEU A 73 8.22 3.80 8.54
N LEU A 74 8.70 3.60 7.30
CA LEU A 74 8.72 4.64 6.27
C LEU A 74 7.30 5.08 5.90
N GLY A 75 6.37 4.14 5.72
CA GLY A 75 4.96 4.45 5.48
C GLY A 75 4.30 5.14 6.67
N CYS A 76 4.60 4.67 7.89
CA CYS A 76 4.16 5.32 9.13
C CYS A 76 4.62 6.78 9.21
N LEU A 77 5.90 7.04 8.92
CA LEU A 77 6.45 8.39 8.87
C LEU A 77 5.71 9.26 7.84
N GLY A 78 5.43 8.73 6.66
CA GLY A 78 4.64 9.42 5.63
C GLY A 78 3.26 9.83 6.13
N LEU A 79 2.54 8.91 6.81
CA LEU A 79 1.23 9.19 7.40
C LEU A 79 1.29 10.22 8.53
N LEU A 80 2.30 10.14 9.41
CA LEU A 80 2.53 11.12 10.48
C LEU A 80 2.82 12.51 9.91
N LEU A 81 3.72 12.60 8.95
CA LEU A 81 4.04 13.87 8.30
C LEU A 81 2.83 14.45 7.57
N PHE A 82 2.01 13.59 6.95
CA PHE A 82 0.76 14.02 6.32
C PHE A 82 -0.21 14.59 7.36
N SER A 83 -0.44 13.90 8.47
CA SER A 83 -1.34 14.32 9.55
C SER A 83 -0.97 15.69 10.12
N PHE A 84 0.33 15.96 10.36
CA PHE A 84 0.76 17.17 11.06
C PHE A 84 1.22 18.31 10.16
N PHE A 85 1.69 18.01 8.95
CA PHE A 85 2.41 18.99 8.12
C PHE A 85 1.89 19.13 6.70
N ALA A 86 0.84 18.40 6.30
CA ALA A 86 0.25 18.57 4.98
C ALA A 86 -0.52 19.91 4.94
N SER A 87 0.11 20.93 4.36
CA SER A 87 -0.46 22.29 4.26
C SER A 87 -0.67 22.75 2.82
N ASN A 88 -0.09 22.07 1.86
CA ASN A 88 -0.19 22.40 0.43
C ASN A 88 0.02 21.13 -0.43
N VAL A 89 -0.24 21.25 -1.74
CA VAL A 89 -0.13 20.14 -2.72
C VAL A 89 1.23 19.46 -2.69
N ILE A 90 2.31 20.23 -2.58
CA ILE A 90 3.69 19.70 -2.65
C ILE A 90 3.98 18.83 -1.43
N ASN A 91 3.72 19.36 -0.23
CA ASN A 91 3.95 18.63 1.01
C ASN A 91 3.07 17.37 1.08
N ALA A 92 1.77 17.51 0.76
CA ALA A 92 0.84 16.39 0.70
C ALA A 92 1.33 15.30 -0.28
N SER A 93 1.80 15.70 -1.47
CA SER A 93 2.33 14.77 -2.47
C SER A 93 3.58 14.04 -1.99
N ILE A 94 4.52 14.74 -1.35
CA ILE A 94 5.74 14.13 -0.82
C ILE A 94 5.40 13.12 0.27
N TYR A 95 4.57 13.51 1.23
CA TYR A 95 4.23 12.64 2.35
C TYR A 95 3.40 11.43 1.91
N TRP A 96 2.44 11.63 1.00
CA TRP A 96 1.64 10.53 0.44
C TRP A 96 2.47 9.61 -0.46
N GLY A 97 3.46 10.16 -1.17
CA GLY A 97 4.46 9.39 -1.91
C GLY A 97 5.33 8.52 -1.00
N LEU A 98 5.70 9.01 0.19
CA LEU A 98 6.41 8.20 1.21
C LEU A 98 5.57 7.04 1.71
N VAL A 99 4.24 7.22 1.88
CA VAL A 99 3.34 6.12 2.25
C VAL A 99 3.36 5.03 1.17
N GLY A 100 3.28 5.43 -0.10
CA GLY A 100 3.38 4.50 -1.22
C GLY A 100 4.72 3.77 -1.28
N ALA A 101 5.82 4.49 -1.07
CA ALA A 101 7.16 3.91 -0.99
C ALA A 101 7.29 2.91 0.17
N GLY A 102 6.70 3.22 1.32
CA GLY A 102 6.64 2.30 2.46
C GLY A 102 5.88 1.01 2.11
N LEU A 103 4.72 1.11 1.49
CA LEU A 103 3.92 -0.06 1.10
C LEU A 103 4.66 -0.97 0.11
N ALA A 104 5.47 -0.40 -0.79
CA ALA A 104 6.25 -1.17 -1.78
C ALA A 104 7.17 -2.23 -1.15
N GLY A 105 7.70 -1.97 0.04
CA GLY A 105 8.61 -2.88 0.75
C GLY A 105 7.92 -3.80 1.77
N THR A 106 6.59 -3.92 1.76
CA THR A 106 5.87 -4.80 2.70
C THR A 106 5.36 -6.07 2.04
N TYR A 107 4.70 -5.97 0.88
CA TYR A 107 4.07 -7.13 0.25
C TYR A 107 5.08 -8.21 -0.17
N MET A 108 6.09 -7.87 -0.99
CA MET A 108 7.07 -8.85 -1.48
C MET A 108 8.01 -9.37 -0.39
N PRO A 109 8.55 -8.54 0.52
CA PRO A 109 9.30 -9.06 1.66
C PRO A 109 8.47 -9.96 2.58
N GLY A 110 7.20 -9.61 2.85
CA GLY A 110 6.28 -10.46 3.61
C GLY A 110 6.01 -11.81 2.94
N LEU A 111 5.82 -11.81 1.62
CA LEU A 111 5.67 -13.04 0.83
C LEU A 111 6.96 -13.89 0.87
N GLN A 112 8.12 -13.27 0.84
CA GLN A 112 9.39 -13.97 0.96
C GLN A 112 9.57 -14.61 2.35
N ILE A 113 9.21 -13.90 3.42
CA ILE A 113 9.20 -14.42 4.78
C ILE A 113 8.31 -15.66 4.88
N LEU A 114 7.14 -15.63 4.23
CA LEU A 114 6.24 -16.78 4.17
C LEU A 114 6.86 -17.94 3.39
N ASN A 115 7.37 -17.67 2.19
CA ASN A 115 7.89 -18.67 1.27
C ASN A 115 9.12 -19.41 1.80
N SER A 116 10.01 -18.73 2.54
CA SER A 116 11.19 -19.36 3.15
C SER A 116 10.85 -20.40 4.22
N ARG A 117 9.60 -20.41 4.69
CA ARG A 117 9.10 -21.27 5.76
C ARG A 117 8.06 -22.30 5.29
N LEU A 118 7.88 -22.44 3.98
CA LEU A 118 6.94 -23.37 3.39
C LEU A 118 7.63 -24.40 2.51
N ASN A 119 7.17 -25.63 2.58
CA ASN A 119 7.57 -26.69 1.67
C ASN A 119 7.07 -26.38 0.24
N LYS A 120 7.81 -26.78 -0.79
CA LYS A 120 7.49 -26.53 -2.20
C LYS A 120 6.06 -26.94 -2.57
N ILE A 121 5.56 -28.05 -2.05
CA ILE A 121 4.23 -28.62 -2.36
C ILE A 121 3.09 -27.70 -1.86
N SER A 122 3.26 -27.04 -0.71
CA SER A 122 2.23 -26.20 -0.10
C SER A 122 2.34 -24.73 -0.48
N ARG A 123 3.45 -24.33 -1.10
CA ARG A 123 3.78 -22.92 -1.39
C ARG A 123 2.71 -22.23 -2.24
N GLU A 124 2.30 -22.84 -3.36
CA GLU A 124 1.33 -22.23 -4.26
C GLU A 124 0.00 -21.91 -3.56
N LYS A 125 -0.51 -22.86 -2.77
CA LYS A 125 -1.75 -22.67 -2.00
C LYS A 125 -1.64 -21.51 -1.02
N TYR A 126 -0.56 -21.43 -0.27
CA TYR A 126 -0.41 -20.40 0.75
C TYR A 126 -0.04 -19.02 0.19
N VAL A 127 0.61 -18.97 -0.98
CA VAL A 127 0.78 -17.72 -1.75
C VAL A 127 -0.58 -17.17 -2.19
N ALA A 128 -1.48 -18.02 -2.68
CA ALA A 128 -2.84 -17.60 -3.05
C ALA A 128 -3.62 -17.06 -1.83
N VAL A 129 -3.51 -17.74 -0.67
CA VAL A 129 -4.11 -17.27 0.57
C VAL A 129 -3.53 -15.93 1.00
N TYR A 130 -2.20 -15.76 0.97
CA TYR A 130 -1.53 -14.51 1.31
C TYR A 130 -1.98 -13.34 0.42
N THR A 131 -2.10 -13.60 -0.89
CA THR A 131 -2.60 -12.59 -1.84
C THR A 131 -4.06 -12.21 -1.57
N SER A 132 -4.90 -13.17 -1.17
CA SER A 132 -6.28 -12.90 -0.79
C SER A 132 -6.38 -11.99 0.45
N PHE A 133 -5.48 -12.15 1.41
CA PHE A 133 -5.41 -11.26 2.59
C PHE A 133 -5.03 -9.82 2.24
N PHE A 134 -4.31 -9.59 1.15
CA PHE A 134 -4.09 -8.23 0.64
C PHE A 134 -5.43 -7.58 0.22
N GLY A 135 -6.27 -8.30 -0.51
CA GLY A 135 -7.62 -7.85 -0.87
C GLY A 135 -8.51 -7.60 0.35
N LEU A 136 -8.50 -8.53 1.32
CA LEU A 136 -9.19 -8.35 2.59
C LEU A 136 -8.69 -7.13 3.37
N GLY A 137 -7.38 -6.84 3.33
CA GLY A 137 -6.79 -5.66 3.94
C GLY A 137 -7.30 -4.36 3.32
N VAL A 138 -7.48 -4.33 1.99
CA VAL A 138 -8.09 -3.19 1.30
C VAL A 138 -9.54 -3.00 1.74
N ALA A 139 -10.35 -4.06 1.72
CA ALA A 139 -11.74 -4.01 2.16
C ALA A 139 -11.85 -3.56 3.63
N PHE A 140 -11.02 -4.11 4.51
CA PHE A 140 -10.94 -3.70 5.91
C PHE A 140 -10.56 -2.22 6.05
N SER A 141 -9.62 -1.72 5.24
CA SER A 141 -9.22 -0.31 5.22
C SER A 141 -10.39 0.61 4.91
N PHE A 142 -11.14 0.32 3.85
CA PHE A 142 -12.32 1.11 3.49
C PHE A 142 -13.39 1.05 4.57
N SER A 143 -13.71 -0.15 5.07
CA SER A 143 -14.70 -0.32 6.15
C SER A 143 -14.32 0.46 7.42
N LEU A 144 -13.05 0.36 7.83
CA LEU A 144 -12.55 1.02 9.03
C LEU A 144 -12.62 2.55 8.91
N PHE A 145 -12.08 3.11 7.83
CA PHE A 145 -12.03 4.57 7.69
C PHE A 145 -13.37 5.17 7.26
N GLY A 146 -14.23 4.43 6.57
CA GLY A 146 -15.61 4.83 6.36
C GLY A 146 -16.40 4.90 7.66
N PHE A 147 -16.19 3.92 8.57
CA PHE A 147 -16.77 3.94 9.89
C PHE A 147 -16.23 5.09 10.75
N ILE A 148 -14.90 5.30 10.77
CA ILE A 148 -14.26 6.40 11.51
C ILE A 148 -14.82 7.75 11.04
N LYS A 149 -14.96 7.93 9.72
CA LYS A 149 -15.50 9.17 9.15
C LYS A 149 -16.95 9.43 9.56
N SER A 150 -17.77 8.39 9.77
CA SER A 150 -19.15 8.55 10.22
C SER A 150 -19.29 9.15 11.63
N TYR A 151 -18.22 9.18 12.40
CA TYR A 151 -18.13 9.88 13.70
C TYR A 151 -17.56 11.30 13.58
N GLU A 152 -17.53 11.86 12.37
CA GLU A 152 -17.04 13.22 12.12
C GLU A 152 -15.56 13.44 12.53
N ILE A 153 -14.79 12.36 12.63
CA ILE A 153 -13.35 12.43 12.93
C ILE A 153 -12.64 13.18 11.81
N SER A 154 -11.76 14.10 12.17
CA SER A 154 -11.01 14.91 11.21
C SER A 154 -10.06 14.07 10.36
N TRP A 155 -9.65 14.60 9.19
CA TRP A 155 -8.70 13.89 8.35
C TRP A 155 -7.33 13.76 9.02
N GLU A 156 -6.89 14.76 9.80
CA GLU A 156 -5.66 14.75 10.57
C GLU A 156 -5.62 13.56 11.55
N GLU A 157 -6.69 13.39 12.31
CA GLU A 157 -6.83 12.28 13.26
C GLU A 157 -6.89 10.93 12.56
N ALA A 158 -7.56 10.85 11.40
CA ALA A 158 -7.64 9.62 10.62
C ALA A 158 -6.27 9.19 10.07
N PHE A 159 -5.47 10.12 9.55
CA PHE A 159 -4.08 9.85 9.13
C PHE A 159 -3.19 9.48 10.31
N LEU A 160 -3.34 10.14 11.46
CA LEU A 160 -2.64 9.78 12.69
C LEU A 160 -3.00 8.37 13.14
N PHE A 161 -4.28 8.01 13.13
CA PHE A 161 -4.74 6.67 13.49
C PHE A 161 -4.18 5.60 12.55
N ALA A 162 -4.18 5.85 11.25
CA ALA A 162 -3.55 4.98 10.26
C ALA A 162 -2.05 4.80 10.53
N SER A 163 -1.36 5.86 10.92
CA SER A 163 0.08 5.80 11.26
C SER A 163 0.35 4.91 12.47
N ILE A 164 -0.50 4.96 13.50
CA ILE A 164 -0.39 4.12 14.70
C ILE A 164 -0.58 2.64 14.34
N ILE A 165 -1.59 2.32 13.51
CA ILE A 165 -1.80 0.95 13.04
C ILE A 165 -0.55 0.44 12.30
N LEU A 166 -0.01 1.26 11.41
CA LEU A 166 1.16 0.88 10.62
C LEU A 166 2.42 0.73 11.49
N PHE A 167 2.59 1.59 12.49
CA PHE A 167 3.66 1.48 13.47
C PHE A 167 3.59 0.16 14.24
N ILE A 168 2.43 -0.19 14.78
CA ILE A 168 2.23 -1.43 15.53
C ILE A 168 2.50 -2.65 14.63
N SER A 169 2.08 -2.60 13.37
CA SER A 169 2.26 -3.71 12.41
C SER A 169 3.71 -3.94 11.97
N ALA A 170 4.60 -2.97 12.20
CA ALA A 170 6.00 -3.05 11.77
C ALA A 170 6.80 -4.13 12.51
N PHE A 171 6.48 -4.41 13.77
CA PHE A 171 7.34 -5.21 14.66
C PHE A 171 7.04 -6.71 14.72
N PRO A 172 5.79 -7.21 14.56
CA PRO A 172 5.49 -8.62 14.79
C PRO A 172 6.32 -9.59 13.95
N LEU A 173 6.65 -9.23 12.70
CA LEU A 173 7.50 -10.08 11.85
C LEU A 173 8.98 -10.06 12.27
N LEU A 174 9.47 -9.01 12.93
CA LEU A 174 10.82 -8.99 13.50
C LEU A 174 10.95 -9.95 14.70
N LEU A 175 9.89 -10.03 15.52
CA LEU A 175 9.85 -10.88 16.70
C LEU A 175 9.68 -12.37 16.33
N PHE A 176 9.33 -12.63 15.08
CA PHE A 176 9.11 -13.98 14.61
C PHE A 176 10.44 -14.71 14.36
N SER A 177 10.77 -15.69 15.22
CA SER A 177 12.02 -16.45 15.22
C SER A 177 11.91 -17.85 14.60
N GLY A 178 10.90 -18.12 13.77
CA GLY A 178 10.73 -19.43 13.12
C GLY A 178 11.91 -19.79 12.21
N GLU A 179 12.33 -21.07 12.23
CA GLU A 179 13.38 -21.59 11.36
C GLU A 179 13.01 -21.45 9.88
N GLU A 180 13.98 -21.06 9.08
CA GLU A 180 13.87 -21.07 7.62
C GLU A 180 14.11 -22.49 7.13
N ILE A 181 13.18 -23.02 6.32
CA ILE A 181 13.29 -24.37 5.73
C ILE A 181 14.31 -24.37 4.57
N GLU A 182 14.41 -23.24 3.87
CA GLU A 182 15.41 -23.04 2.84
C GLU A 182 16.35 -21.91 3.27
N GLU A 183 17.59 -22.24 3.61
CA GLU A 183 18.67 -21.25 3.71
C GLU A 183 18.91 -20.63 2.33
N ARG A 184 18.55 -19.37 2.21
CA ARG A 184 18.84 -18.63 0.99
C ARG A 184 20.25 -18.07 1.05
N GLU A 185 21.10 -18.47 0.11
CA GLU A 185 22.39 -17.80 -0.07
C GLU A 185 22.15 -16.30 -0.34
N ARG A 186 22.56 -15.49 0.62
CA ARG A 186 22.48 -14.02 0.47
C ARG A 186 23.51 -13.59 -0.55
N ARG A 187 23.03 -12.98 -1.64
CA ARG A 187 23.90 -12.44 -2.67
C ARG A 187 24.34 -11.03 -2.28
N PRO A 188 25.62 -10.65 -2.55
CA PRO A 188 26.05 -9.28 -2.31
C PRO A 188 25.23 -8.30 -3.16
N TYR A 189 24.90 -7.15 -2.59
CA TYR A 189 24.18 -6.10 -3.31
C TYR A 189 24.91 -5.70 -4.58
N GLN A 190 24.29 -5.87 -5.71
CA GLN A 190 24.92 -5.71 -7.01
C GLN A 190 24.83 -4.28 -7.59
N GLY A 191 24.28 -3.34 -6.80
CA GLY A 191 24.11 -1.95 -7.21
C GLY A 191 22.84 -1.70 -8.04
N ILE A 192 22.42 -0.45 -8.05
CA ILE A 192 21.16 0.03 -8.68
C ILE A 192 21.10 -0.32 -10.18
N ILE A 193 22.21 -0.17 -10.90
CA ILE A 193 22.27 -0.40 -12.35
C ILE A 193 21.87 -1.83 -12.70
N LYS A 194 22.31 -2.81 -11.93
CA LYS A 194 21.99 -4.23 -12.15
C LYS A 194 20.55 -4.58 -11.80
N VAL A 195 19.83 -3.73 -11.07
CA VAL A 195 18.39 -3.85 -10.82
C VAL A 195 17.59 -3.26 -11.98
N ILE A 196 18.01 -2.13 -12.49
CA ILE A 196 17.26 -1.37 -13.51
C ILE A 196 17.42 -1.98 -14.92
N ILE A 197 18.61 -2.45 -15.29
CA ILE A 197 18.86 -3.02 -16.63
C ILE A 197 17.92 -4.21 -16.96
N PRO A 198 17.70 -5.21 -16.08
CA PRO A 198 16.75 -6.30 -16.35
C PRO A 198 15.32 -5.82 -16.61
N ILE A 199 14.88 -4.76 -15.95
CA ILE A 199 13.54 -4.18 -16.17
C ILE A 199 13.41 -3.74 -17.63
N PHE A 200 14.34 -2.94 -18.13
CA PHE A 200 14.33 -2.48 -19.53
C PHE A 200 14.49 -3.62 -20.54
N THR A 201 15.31 -4.63 -20.22
CA THR A 201 15.47 -5.80 -21.11
C THR A 201 14.20 -6.65 -21.17
N THR A 202 13.45 -6.72 -20.07
CA THR A 202 12.17 -7.44 -20.04
C THR A 202 11.12 -6.79 -20.96
N PHE A 203 11.07 -5.47 -21.05
CA PHE A 203 10.20 -4.76 -22.01
C PHE A 203 10.55 -5.05 -23.49
N LYS A 204 11.79 -5.44 -23.79
CA LYS A 204 12.18 -5.86 -25.16
C LYS A 204 11.73 -7.29 -25.49
N ASN A 205 11.34 -8.07 -24.51
CA ASN A 205 10.88 -9.44 -24.71
C ASN A 205 9.46 -9.45 -25.26
N LYS A 206 9.31 -9.72 -26.57
CA LYS A 206 8.00 -9.77 -27.26
C LYS A 206 7.02 -10.77 -26.68
N LYS A 207 7.48 -11.84 -25.99
CA LYS A 207 6.62 -12.82 -25.32
C LYS A 207 6.10 -12.33 -23.98
N ALA A 208 6.89 -11.55 -23.26
CA ALA A 208 6.52 -11.01 -21.95
C ALA A 208 5.69 -9.71 -22.07
N LEU A 209 5.94 -8.91 -23.09
CA LEU A 209 5.34 -7.58 -23.26
C LEU A 209 3.80 -7.56 -23.20
N PRO A 210 3.04 -8.48 -23.87
CA PRO A 210 1.58 -8.47 -23.75
C PRO A 210 1.08 -8.68 -22.33
N PHE A 211 1.74 -9.54 -21.55
CA PHE A 211 1.39 -9.78 -20.14
C PHE A 211 1.69 -8.56 -19.27
N ILE A 212 2.83 -7.90 -19.52
CA ILE A 212 3.21 -6.66 -18.80
C ILE A 212 2.19 -5.56 -19.08
N LEU A 213 1.83 -5.35 -20.34
CA LEU A 213 0.85 -4.32 -20.73
C LEU A 213 -0.55 -4.66 -20.21
N GLY A 214 -0.98 -5.92 -20.32
CA GLY A 214 -2.27 -6.37 -19.80
C GLY A 214 -2.36 -6.21 -18.29
N TYR A 215 -1.33 -6.61 -17.55
CA TYR A 215 -1.28 -6.42 -16.10
C TYR A 215 -1.20 -4.93 -15.71
N GLY A 216 -0.45 -4.13 -16.47
CA GLY A 216 -0.39 -2.67 -16.29
C GLY A 216 -1.75 -2.01 -16.48
N GLY A 217 -2.49 -2.38 -17.53
CA GLY A 217 -3.85 -1.89 -17.78
C GLY A 217 -4.81 -2.28 -16.66
N HIS A 218 -4.81 -3.55 -16.25
CA HIS A 218 -5.62 -4.04 -15.14
C HIS A 218 -5.29 -3.31 -13.82
N THR A 219 -4.02 -3.13 -13.54
CA THR A 219 -3.58 -2.43 -12.31
C THR A 219 -4.01 -0.97 -12.33
N TYR A 220 -3.89 -0.29 -13.48
CA TYR A 220 -4.35 1.08 -13.66
C TYR A 220 -5.85 1.22 -13.39
N GLU A 221 -6.68 0.34 -13.99
CA GLU A 221 -8.12 0.30 -13.75
C GLU A 221 -8.44 0.05 -12.27
N LEU A 222 -7.85 -0.98 -11.67
CA LEU A 222 -8.10 -1.39 -10.30
C LEU A 222 -7.80 -0.28 -9.29
N PHE A 223 -6.64 0.35 -9.41
CA PHE A 223 -6.24 1.41 -8.48
C PHE A 223 -6.93 2.74 -8.77
N GLY A 224 -7.22 3.04 -10.03
CA GLY A 224 -8.05 4.18 -10.41
C GLY A 224 -9.45 4.06 -9.81
N PHE A 225 -10.09 2.90 -9.95
CA PHE A 225 -11.39 2.62 -9.35
C PHE A 225 -11.35 2.79 -7.83
N ARG A 226 -10.42 2.13 -7.14
CA ARG A 226 -10.29 2.21 -5.67
C ARG A 226 -10.05 3.63 -5.15
N SER A 227 -9.31 4.45 -5.91
CA SER A 227 -9.00 5.82 -5.48
C SER A 227 -10.18 6.78 -5.63
N TRP A 228 -11.08 6.53 -6.60
CA TRP A 228 -12.08 7.54 -6.98
C TRP A 228 -13.52 7.09 -6.77
N THR A 229 -13.80 5.81 -6.53
CA THR A 229 -15.17 5.32 -6.36
C THR A 229 -15.85 5.95 -5.15
N PHE A 230 -15.17 6.00 -3.99
CA PHE A 230 -15.75 6.61 -2.78
C PHE A 230 -16.07 8.10 -3.00
N PRO A 231 -15.16 8.95 -3.45
CA PRO A 231 -15.46 10.35 -3.76
C PRO A 231 -16.57 10.53 -4.81
N CYS A 232 -16.62 9.67 -5.83
CA CYS A 232 -17.63 9.71 -6.87
C CYS A 232 -19.03 9.41 -6.29
N ILE A 233 -19.18 8.33 -5.53
CA ILE A 233 -20.46 7.95 -4.94
C ILE A 233 -20.92 9.02 -3.94
N LEU A 234 -20.01 9.53 -3.12
CA LEU A 234 -20.32 10.58 -2.16
C LEU A 234 -20.76 11.87 -2.86
N PHE A 235 -20.09 12.25 -3.95
CA PHE A 235 -20.50 13.39 -4.79
C PHE A 235 -21.91 13.19 -5.35
N LEU A 236 -22.20 12.01 -5.92
CA LEU A 236 -23.53 11.68 -6.47
C LEU A 236 -24.61 11.66 -5.39
N SER A 237 -24.31 11.11 -4.22
CA SER A 237 -25.22 11.10 -3.06
C SER A 237 -25.61 12.52 -2.65
N ASN A 238 -24.65 13.42 -2.59
CA ASN A 238 -24.90 14.83 -2.27
C ASN A 238 -25.66 15.54 -3.40
N TYR A 239 -25.33 15.26 -4.66
CA TYR A 239 -25.99 15.87 -5.83
C TYR A 239 -27.48 15.49 -5.92
N PHE A 240 -27.81 14.23 -5.63
CA PHE A 240 -29.19 13.73 -5.66
C PHE A 240 -29.92 13.85 -4.32
N ASN A 241 -29.31 14.51 -3.31
CA ASN A 241 -29.85 14.60 -1.94
C ASN A 241 -30.22 13.24 -1.32
N THR A 242 -29.52 12.18 -1.67
CA THR A 242 -29.68 10.86 -1.07
C THR A 242 -28.85 10.79 0.21
N LYS A 243 -29.49 10.47 1.35
CA LYS A 243 -28.79 10.32 2.64
C LYS A 243 -28.14 8.94 2.74
N VAL A 244 -27.02 8.76 2.06
CA VAL A 244 -26.21 7.52 2.16
C VAL A 244 -25.07 7.77 3.14
N SER A 245 -24.91 6.89 4.14
CA SER A 245 -23.83 7.06 5.12
C SER A 245 -22.47 6.74 4.52
N ASP A 246 -21.43 7.45 4.97
CA ASP A 246 -20.04 7.24 4.53
C ASP A 246 -19.57 5.80 4.78
N ALA A 247 -20.00 5.21 5.91
CA ALA A 247 -19.71 3.82 6.23
C ALA A 247 -20.33 2.85 5.21
N PHE A 248 -21.57 3.10 4.76
CA PHE A 248 -22.20 2.27 3.73
C PHE A 248 -21.48 2.37 2.40
N ILE A 249 -21.16 3.60 1.96
CA ILE A 249 -20.41 3.82 0.69
C ILE A 249 -19.07 3.09 0.74
N ALA A 250 -18.35 3.23 1.85
CA ALA A 250 -17.03 2.59 2.02
C ALA A 250 -17.09 1.06 2.00
N ASN A 251 -18.18 0.46 2.51
CA ASN A 251 -18.35 -1.00 2.48
C ASN A 251 -18.81 -1.57 1.13
N CYS A 252 -19.20 -0.70 0.19
CA CYS A 252 -19.57 -1.11 -1.17
C CYS A 252 -18.37 -1.17 -2.14
N ILE A 253 -17.16 -0.75 -1.69
CA ILE A 253 -15.92 -0.68 -2.48
C ILE A 253 -14.98 -1.83 -2.12
#